data_42fe865e6758cdf2723008f25d4dc303
#
_entry.id   42fe865e6758cdf2723008f25d4dc303
#
_cell.length_a   1.000
_cell.length_b   1.000
_cell.length_c   1.000
_cell.angle_alpha   90.00
_cell.angle_beta   90.00
_cell.angle_gamma   90.00
#
_symmetry.space_group_name_H-M   'P 1'
#
loop_
_entity.id
_entity.type
_entity.pdbx_description
1 polymer ?
#
loop_
_entity_poly.entity_id
_entity_poly.type
_entity_poly.pdbx_seq_one_letter_code
_entity_poly.pdbx_strand_id
1 'polypeptide(L)'
;MSETMTPAKDKYKANSTTPETAVVVAETGTAIAKADGNVQRFKTVDLENAGDFPNLEDASVLPMDLMSTYWTPETPGESKNVVFSHIDDSELIDQDSGEIKMLRTAHFFEQKNGEISSVRNASKRLVGAIESSKIVRGTPLRISYLGKKKNVNNAFKSDDWSVKP
;
A
#
# COMPACT_ATOMS: atom_id res chain seq x y z
N MET A 1 -51.37 25.12 -46.94
CA MET A 1 -50.41 26.06 -46.34
C MET A 1 -49.62 25.27 -45.33
N SER A 2 -48.44 24.80 -45.73
CA SER A 2 -47.58 23.97 -44.90
C SER A 2 -46.26 24.69 -44.77
N GLU A 3 -45.94 25.17 -43.58
CA GLU A 3 -44.61 25.73 -43.28
C GLU A 3 -43.73 24.65 -42.67
N THR A 4 -42.66 24.32 -43.37
CA THR A 4 -41.60 23.44 -42.99
C THR A 4 -40.55 24.23 -42.16
N MET A 5 -40.44 23.91 -40.90
CA MET A 5 -39.35 24.41 -40.03
C MET A 5 -38.12 23.50 -40.15
N THR A 6 -37.01 24.11 -40.54
CA THR A 6 -35.68 23.50 -40.61
C THR A 6 -35.00 23.63 -39.23
N PRO A 7 -34.39 22.60 -38.66
CA PRO A 7 -33.64 22.75 -37.43
C PRO A 7 -32.18 23.21 -37.68
N ALA A 8 -31.74 24.16 -36.91
CA ALA A 8 -30.39 24.73 -36.89
C ALA A 8 -29.36 23.70 -36.42
N LYS A 9 -28.23 23.63 -37.14
CA LYS A 9 -27.04 22.86 -36.78
C LYS A 9 -26.17 23.65 -35.80
N ASP A 10 -26.18 23.28 -34.57
CA ASP A 10 -25.17 23.77 -33.62
C ASP A 10 -23.84 23.05 -33.80
N LYS A 11 -22.82 23.84 -34.14
CA LYS A 11 -21.44 23.41 -34.27
C LYS A 11 -20.80 23.40 -32.88
N TYR A 12 -20.65 22.24 -32.28
CA TYR A 12 -19.75 22.08 -31.12
C TYR A 12 -18.30 22.06 -31.63
N LYS A 13 -17.57 23.11 -31.34
CA LYS A 13 -16.11 23.14 -31.41
C LYS A 13 -15.56 22.41 -30.18
N ALA A 14 -14.96 21.25 -30.37
CA ALA A 14 -14.14 20.59 -29.35
C ALA A 14 -12.83 21.37 -29.20
N ASN A 15 -12.66 22.04 -28.07
CA ASN A 15 -11.37 22.55 -27.62
C ASN A 15 -10.65 21.41 -26.90
N SER A 16 -9.74 20.75 -27.59
CA SER A 16 -8.76 19.86 -27.01
C SER A 16 -7.63 20.69 -26.40
N THR A 17 -7.73 21.02 -25.12
CA THR A 17 -6.59 21.55 -24.37
C THR A 17 -5.99 20.39 -23.61
N THR A 18 -4.90 19.85 -24.13
CA THR A 18 -4.02 18.92 -23.42
C THR A 18 -3.33 19.69 -22.31
N PRO A 19 -3.40 19.31 -21.05
CA PRO A 19 -2.57 19.94 -20.01
C PRO A 19 -1.14 19.45 -20.20
N GLU A 20 -0.29 20.36 -20.61
CA GLU A 20 1.17 20.24 -20.60
C GLU A 20 1.63 20.03 -19.16
N THR A 21 2.09 18.81 -18.85
CA THR A 21 2.59 18.46 -17.52
C THR A 21 3.96 19.09 -17.35
N ALA A 22 4.04 20.19 -16.64
CA ALA A 22 5.29 20.81 -16.23
C ALA A 22 6.08 19.85 -15.33
N VAL A 23 7.23 19.40 -15.81
CA VAL A 23 8.21 18.65 -15.02
C VAL A 23 8.95 19.66 -14.16
N VAL A 24 8.63 19.66 -12.86
CA VAL A 24 9.44 20.41 -11.89
C VAL A 24 10.62 19.51 -11.51
N VAL A 25 11.79 19.86 -12.03
CA VAL A 25 13.06 19.26 -11.61
C VAL A 25 13.47 19.92 -10.30
N ALA A 26 13.24 19.27 -9.18
CA ALA A 26 13.86 19.64 -7.91
C ALA A 26 15.28 19.08 -7.88
N GLU A 27 16.28 19.96 -7.91
CA GLU A 27 17.66 19.62 -7.62
C GLU A 27 17.80 19.29 -6.14
N THR A 28 17.61 18.04 -5.80
CA THR A 28 18.22 17.25 -4.71
C THR A 28 17.50 15.91 -4.67
N GLY A 29 18.13 14.92 -5.23
CA GLY A 29 17.99 13.48 -5.01
C GLY A 29 16.65 12.95 -4.53
N THR A 30 15.69 12.78 -5.37
CA THR A 30 14.79 11.63 -5.52
C THR A 30 13.71 11.97 -6.55
N ALA A 31 13.99 11.74 -7.82
CA ALA A 31 12.97 11.85 -8.86
C ALA A 31 12.00 10.67 -8.73
N ILE A 32 10.76 10.94 -8.33
CA ILE A 32 9.67 9.97 -8.40
C ILE A 32 9.09 10.05 -9.81
N ALA A 33 9.45 9.14 -10.68
CA ALA A 33 8.84 9.03 -12.00
C ALA A 33 7.48 8.36 -11.88
N LYS A 34 6.42 9.02 -12.38
CA LYS A 34 5.12 8.41 -12.61
C LYS A 34 5.13 7.79 -14.00
N ALA A 35 5.13 6.47 -14.09
CA ALA A 35 4.80 5.75 -15.31
C ALA A 35 3.49 4.98 -15.06
N ASP A 36 2.47 5.23 -15.85
CA ASP A 36 1.23 4.46 -16.00
C ASP A 36 0.58 3.93 -14.70
N GLY A 37 0.39 4.82 -13.73
CA GLY A 37 -0.28 4.49 -12.46
C GLY A 37 0.58 3.73 -11.46
N ASN A 38 1.79 3.31 -11.83
CA ASN A 38 2.75 2.66 -10.93
C ASN A 38 3.77 3.69 -10.44
N VAL A 39 3.74 3.98 -9.15
CA VAL A 39 4.72 4.88 -8.51
C VAL A 39 5.99 4.07 -8.25
N GLN A 40 7.01 4.20 -9.09
CA GLN A 40 8.34 3.68 -8.78
C GLN A 40 8.93 4.47 -7.59
N ARG A 41 9.13 3.79 -6.49
CA ARG A 41 9.70 4.37 -5.25
C ARG A 41 11.22 4.48 -5.28
N PHE A 42 11.86 3.71 -6.16
CA PHE A 42 13.31 3.58 -6.20
C PHE A 42 13.83 4.00 -7.56
N LYS A 43 14.99 4.66 -7.56
CA LYS A 43 15.72 4.96 -8.78
C LYS A 43 16.23 3.63 -9.36
N THR A 44 15.93 3.37 -10.62
CA THR A 44 16.43 2.19 -11.35
C THR A 44 17.59 2.61 -12.24
N VAL A 45 18.50 1.69 -12.48
CA VAL A 45 19.63 1.83 -13.41
C VAL A 45 19.37 0.93 -14.61
N ASP A 46 19.80 1.37 -15.78
CA ASP A 46 19.80 0.53 -16.97
C ASP A 46 20.96 -0.47 -16.87
N LEU A 47 20.62 -1.75 -16.76
CA LEU A 47 21.62 -2.82 -16.62
C LEU A 47 22.39 -3.11 -17.93
N GLU A 48 21.87 -2.66 -19.07
CA GLU A 48 22.52 -2.83 -20.37
C GLU A 48 23.56 -1.73 -20.64
N ASN A 49 23.51 -0.64 -19.90
CA ASN A 49 24.42 0.47 -20.05
C ASN A 49 25.34 0.64 -18.82
N ALA A 50 26.52 0.03 -18.90
CA ALA A 50 27.50 0.03 -17.80
C ALA A 50 27.96 1.45 -17.37
N GLY A 51 27.77 2.46 -18.23
CA GLY A 51 28.12 3.87 -17.91
C GLY A 51 27.16 4.53 -16.92
N ASP A 52 25.96 3.97 -16.74
CA ASP A 52 24.92 4.53 -15.86
C ASP A 52 24.95 3.94 -14.42
N PHE A 53 25.89 3.04 -14.16
CA PHE A 53 26.04 2.47 -12.81
C PHE A 53 26.56 3.54 -11.83
N PRO A 54 25.82 3.84 -10.76
CA PRO A 54 26.29 4.73 -9.71
C PRO A 54 27.41 4.03 -8.91
N ASN A 55 28.28 4.83 -8.30
CA ASN A 55 29.19 4.29 -7.29
C ASN A 55 28.36 3.86 -6.06
N LEU A 56 28.25 2.55 -5.85
CA LEU A 56 27.46 2.00 -4.74
C LEU A 56 28.07 2.26 -3.36
N GLU A 57 29.38 2.56 -3.29
CA GLU A 57 30.06 2.90 -2.04
C GLU A 57 29.62 4.29 -1.52
N ASP A 58 29.26 5.20 -2.43
CA ASP A 58 28.78 6.54 -2.11
C ASP A 58 27.24 6.64 -2.02
N ALA A 59 26.55 5.53 -2.26
CA ALA A 59 25.09 5.50 -2.26
C ALA A 59 24.57 5.67 -0.82
N SER A 60 23.70 6.68 -0.62
CA SER A 60 22.97 6.82 0.65
C SER A 60 21.89 5.75 0.74
N VAL A 61 21.91 4.99 1.83
CA VAL A 61 20.88 3.99 2.13
C VAL A 61 19.65 4.69 2.69
N LEU A 62 18.47 4.36 2.18
CA LEU A 62 17.22 4.81 2.78
C LEU A 62 17.08 4.16 4.17
N PRO A 63 16.62 4.90 5.19
CA PRO A 63 16.38 4.34 6.52
C PRO A 63 15.10 3.47 6.53
N MET A 64 15.01 2.53 5.58
CA MET A 64 13.86 1.65 5.41
C MET A 64 14.34 0.23 5.15
N ASP A 65 13.93 -0.70 6.00
CA ASP A 65 14.10 -2.12 5.76
C ASP A 65 13.01 -2.62 4.82
N LEU A 66 13.41 -3.25 3.71
CA LEU A 66 12.50 -3.86 2.73
C LEU A 66 11.98 -5.23 3.19
N MET A 67 12.64 -5.85 4.18
CA MET A 67 12.19 -7.11 4.75
C MET A 67 10.93 -6.87 5.59
N SER A 68 9.86 -7.59 5.25
CA SER A 68 8.60 -7.50 5.98
C SER A 68 8.55 -8.54 7.10
N THR A 69 8.38 -8.08 8.33
CA THR A 69 8.22 -8.94 9.50
C THR A 69 6.74 -9.30 9.69
N TYR A 70 6.44 -10.58 9.88
CA TYR A 70 5.10 -11.00 10.24
C TYR A 70 4.86 -10.72 11.72
N TRP A 71 3.84 -9.90 12.03
CA TRP A 71 3.49 -9.57 13.39
C TRP A 71 2.50 -10.59 13.97
N THR A 72 2.99 -11.40 14.91
CA THR A 72 2.19 -12.33 15.71
C THR A 72 2.20 -11.84 17.15
N PRO A 73 1.15 -11.14 17.62
CA PRO A 73 1.09 -10.69 19.01
C PRO A 73 0.88 -11.91 19.93
N GLU A 74 1.58 -11.90 21.07
CA GLU A 74 1.51 -12.99 22.05
C GLU A 74 0.51 -12.68 23.16
N THR A 75 0.46 -11.41 23.59
CA THR A 75 -0.35 -11.01 24.74
C THR A 75 -1.40 -9.97 24.38
N PRO A 76 -2.62 -10.08 24.97
CA PRO A 76 -3.62 -9.02 24.82
C PRO A 76 -3.10 -7.68 25.35
N GLY A 77 -3.35 -6.62 24.60
CA GLY A 77 -2.85 -5.27 24.89
C GLY A 77 -1.62 -4.86 24.09
N GLU A 78 -0.93 -5.80 23.43
CA GLU A 78 0.11 -5.44 22.49
C GLU A 78 -0.42 -4.52 21.40
N SER A 79 0.33 -3.46 21.12
CA SER A 79 -0.09 -2.47 20.12
C SER A 79 1.09 -1.95 19.32
N LYS A 80 0.78 -1.54 18.08
CA LYS A 80 1.72 -0.88 17.18
C LYS A 80 1.10 0.38 16.61
N ASN A 81 1.92 1.43 16.51
CA ASN A 81 1.59 2.62 15.72
C ASN A 81 2.22 2.44 14.35
N VAL A 82 1.39 2.42 13.32
CA VAL A 82 1.80 2.05 11.98
C VAL A 82 1.17 2.98 10.94
N VAL A 83 1.72 2.99 9.75
CA VAL A 83 1.09 3.61 8.58
C VAL A 83 0.64 2.50 7.65
N PHE A 84 -0.64 2.51 7.28
CA PHE A 84 -1.20 1.52 6.37
C PHE A 84 -0.59 1.66 4.97
N SER A 85 -0.16 0.54 4.39
CA SER A 85 0.39 0.48 3.04
C SER A 85 -0.63 -0.04 2.03
N HIS A 86 -0.96 -1.30 2.09
CA HIS A 86 -1.88 -1.98 1.16
C HIS A 86 -2.34 -3.32 1.71
N ILE A 87 -3.26 -3.96 1.02
CA ILE A 87 -3.65 -5.35 1.22
C ILE A 87 -3.37 -6.10 -0.08
N ASP A 88 -2.68 -7.23 0.02
CA ASP A 88 -2.47 -8.16 -1.09
C ASP A 88 -2.61 -9.62 -0.66
N ASP A 89 -2.47 -10.53 -1.62
CA ASP A 89 -2.44 -11.95 -1.36
C ASP A 89 -0.97 -12.38 -1.19
N SER A 90 -0.62 -12.84 0.01
CA SER A 90 0.73 -13.28 0.36
C SER A 90 0.76 -14.80 0.59
N GLU A 91 1.84 -15.42 0.13
CA GLU A 91 2.14 -16.81 0.47
C GLU A 91 2.62 -16.91 1.91
N LEU A 92 1.96 -17.75 2.69
CA LEU A 92 2.34 -18.07 4.06
C LEU A 92 2.50 -19.58 4.20
N ILE A 93 3.61 -19.97 4.81
CA ILE A 93 3.87 -21.38 5.13
C ILE A 93 3.21 -21.68 6.48
N ASP A 94 2.28 -22.64 6.48
CA ASP A 94 1.72 -23.16 7.70
C ASP A 94 2.80 -23.96 8.44
N GLN A 95 3.13 -23.53 9.66
CA GLN A 95 4.25 -24.11 10.42
C GLN A 95 3.99 -25.54 10.87
N ASP A 96 2.71 -25.93 11.02
CA ASP A 96 2.33 -27.25 11.49
C ASP A 96 2.28 -28.27 10.35
N SER A 97 1.77 -27.87 9.17
CA SER A 97 1.57 -28.77 8.03
C SER A 97 2.64 -28.62 6.94
N GLY A 98 3.40 -27.52 6.93
CA GLY A 98 4.33 -27.17 5.85
C GLY A 98 3.63 -26.72 4.54
N GLU A 99 2.30 -26.61 4.53
CA GLU A 99 1.53 -26.22 3.36
C GLU A 99 1.67 -24.71 3.08
N ILE A 100 1.81 -24.37 1.80
CA ILE A 100 1.75 -22.97 1.35
C ILE A 100 0.29 -22.57 1.20
N LYS A 101 -0.11 -21.54 1.93
CA LYS A 101 -1.46 -20.97 1.86
C LYS A 101 -1.40 -19.53 1.38
N MET A 102 -2.22 -19.22 0.36
CA MET A 102 -2.45 -17.84 -0.07
C MET A 102 -3.42 -17.18 0.89
N LEU A 103 -2.99 -16.13 1.58
CA LEU A 103 -3.83 -15.39 2.52
C LEU A 103 -3.78 -13.89 2.21
N ARG A 104 -4.96 -13.26 2.28
CA ARG A 104 -5.05 -11.80 2.24
C ARG A 104 -4.34 -11.22 3.45
N THR A 105 -3.38 -10.36 3.18
CA THR A 105 -2.44 -9.85 4.17
C THR A 105 -2.43 -8.32 4.12
N ALA A 106 -2.57 -7.70 5.28
CA ALA A 106 -2.43 -6.26 5.42
C ALA A 106 -0.97 -5.89 5.71
N HIS A 107 -0.44 -4.91 4.96
CA HIS A 107 0.92 -4.43 5.04
C HIS A 107 0.95 -3.03 5.64
N PHE A 108 1.92 -2.81 6.51
CA PHE A 108 2.09 -1.56 7.26
C PHE A 108 3.56 -1.17 7.30
N PHE A 109 3.81 0.11 7.59
CA PHE A 109 5.11 0.61 7.98
C PHE A 109 5.08 1.02 9.46
N GLU A 110 6.03 0.52 10.23
CA GLU A 110 6.30 0.92 11.61
C GLU A 110 7.58 1.76 11.62
N GLN A 111 7.58 2.87 12.36
CA GLN A 111 8.80 3.64 12.61
C GLN A 111 9.25 3.42 14.05
N LYS A 112 10.48 2.97 14.22
CA LYS A 112 11.09 2.74 15.53
C LYS A 112 12.54 3.20 15.51
N ASN A 113 12.92 4.03 16.46
CA ASN A 113 14.30 4.56 16.59
C ASN A 113 14.84 5.24 15.32
N GLY A 114 13.95 5.88 14.52
CA GLY A 114 14.33 6.53 13.27
C GLY A 114 14.37 5.62 12.05
N GLU A 115 14.28 4.32 12.24
CA GLU A 115 14.19 3.33 11.15
C GLU A 115 12.75 3.00 10.81
N ILE A 116 12.49 2.81 9.53
CA ILE A 116 11.18 2.38 9.02
C ILE A 116 11.27 0.91 8.64
N SER A 117 10.45 0.08 9.25
CA SER A 117 10.35 -1.34 8.94
C SER A 117 8.98 -1.69 8.38
N SER A 118 8.94 -2.73 7.53
CA SER A 118 7.70 -3.28 6.99
C SER A 118 7.18 -4.37 7.93
N VAL A 119 5.88 -4.27 8.27
CA VAL A 119 5.18 -5.22 9.14
C VAL A 119 3.94 -5.71 8.40
N ARG A 120 3.62 -7.00 8.51
CA ARG A 120 2.44 -7.60 7.88
C ARG A 120 1.67 -8.49 8.83
N ASN A 121 0.36 -8.62 8.60
CA ASN A 121 -0.52 -9.53 9.34
C ASN A 121 -1.68 -10.01 8.46
N ALA A 122 -1.98 -11.30 8.51
CA ALA A 122 -3.02 -11.97 7.71
C ALA A 122 -4.26 -12.34 8.51
N SER A 123 -4.47 -11.77 9.72
CA SER A 123 -5.69 -12.02 10.48
C SER A 123 -6.91 -11.52 9.70
N LYS A 124 -7.85 -12.43 9.40
CA LYS A 124 -9.06 -12.12 8.64
C LYS A 124 -9.88 -10.98 9.25
N ARG A 125 -9.90 -10.88 10.59
CA ARG A 125 -10.62 -9.79 11.27
C ARG A 125 -9.92 -8.45 11.11
N LEU A 126 -8.60 -8.43 11.19
CA LEU A 126 -7.83 -7.20 10.98
C LEU A 126 -7.95 -6.70 9.54
N VAL A 127 -7.74 -7.59 8.57
CA VAL A 127 -7.88 -7.30 7.14
C VAL A 127 -9.31 -6.81 6.84
N GLY A 128 -10.33 -7.55 7.31
CA GLY A 128 -11.73 -7.18 7.11
C GLY A 128 -12.11 -5.84 7.74
N ALA A 129 -11.55 -5.49 8.90
CA ALA A 129 -11.78 -4.20 9.53
C ALA A 129 -11.22 -3.03 8.69
N ILE A 130 -10.03 -3.20 8.12
CA ILE A 130 -9.37 -2.19 7.26
C ILE A 130 -10.15 -2.02 5.96
N GLU A 131 -10.54 -3.12 5.31
CA GLU A 131 -11.30 -3.09 4.05
C GLU A 131 -12.69 -2.48 4.22
N SER A 132 -13.43 -2.91 5.25
CA SER A 132 -14.78 -2.41 5.52
C SER A 132 -14.80 -0.92 5.89
N SER A 133 -13.76 -0.44 6.55
CA SER A 133 -13.59 0.97 6.90
C SER A 133 -13.04 1.81 5.76
N LYS A 134 -12.71 1.21 4.61
CA LYS A 134 -12.13 1.87 3.41
C LYS A 134 -10.90 2.71 3.74
N ILE A 135 -10.05 2.20 4.62
CA ILE A 135 -8.83 2.89 5.02
C ILE A 135 -7.91 3.01 3.81
N VAL A 136 -7.46 4.23 3.52
CA VAL A 136 -6.62 4.52 2.37
C VAL A 136 -5.13 4.40 2.72
N ARG A 137 -4.32 4.12 1.71
CA ARG A 137 -2.86 4.07 1.86
C ARG A 137 -2.30 5.37 2.44
N GLY A 138 -1.37 5.24 3.38
CA GLY A 138 -0.76 6.38 4.07
C GLY A 138 -1.49 6.80 5.34
N THR A 139 -2.62 6.16 5.69
CA THR A 139 -3.34 6.46 6.93
C THR A 139 -2.54 5.97 8.14
N PRO A 140 -2.22 6.84 9.13
CA PRO A 140 -1.67 6.42 10.40
C PRO A 140 -2.71 5.66 11.19
N LEU A 141 -2.32 4.55 11.81
CA LEU A 141 -3.20 3.69 12.58
C LEU A 141 -2.52 3.28 13.90
N ARG A 142 -3.30 3.18 14.94
CA ARG A 142 -2.96 2.41 16.13
C ARG A 142 -3.70 1.10 16.09
N ILE A 143 -2.98 -0.01 15.99
CA ILE A 143 -3.53 -1.36 16.00
C ILE A 143 -3.19 -2.03 17.32
N SER A 144 -4.20 -2.54 18.02
CA SER A 144 -4.03 -3.24 19.29
C SER A 144 -4.66 -4.62 19.22
N TYR A 145 -3.93 -5.61 19.68
CA TYR A 145 -4.44 -6.98 19.85
C TYR A 145 -5.22 -7.08 21.15
N LEU A 146 -6.47 -7.52 21.08
CA LEU A 146 -7.37 -7.65 22.22
C LEU A 146 -7.44 -9.08 22.77
N GLY A 147 -6.71 -10.01 22.16
CA GLY A 147 -6.75 -11.43 22.51
C GLY A 147 -7.63 -12.23 21.56
N LYS A 148 -7.98 -13.44 21.98
CA LYS A 148 -8.82 -14.35 21.18
C LYS A 148 -10.28 -14.27 21.61
N LYS A 149 -11.17 -14.03 20.66
CA LYS A 149 -12.62 -13.97 20.85
C LYS A 149 -13.31 -15.16 20.17
N LYS A 150 -14.29 -15.76 20.85
CA LYS A 150 -15.10 -16.84 20.30
C LYS A 150 -15.89 -16.35 19.09
N ASN A 151 -15.90 -17.14 18.03
CA ASN A 151 -16.70 -16.83 16.85
C ASN A 151 -18.19 -17.06 17.13
N VAL A 152 -19.04 -16.29 16.42
CA VAL A 152 -20.50 -16.43 16.56
C VAL A 152 -21.00 -17.71 15.91
N ASN A 153 -20.40 -18.09 14.77
CA ASN A 153 -20.91 -19.13 13.89
C ASN A 153 -20.21 -20.50 14.04
N ASN A 154 -19.20 -20.62 14.92
CA ASN A 154 -18.49 -21.87 15.15
C ASN A 154 -17.82 -21.90 16.52
N ALA A 155 -17.28 -23.06 16.90
CA ALA A 155 -16.62 -23.27 18.21
C ALA A 155 -15.21 -22.65 18.30
N PHE A 156 -14.64 -22.18 17.18
CA PHE A 156 -13.28 -21.67 17.14
C PHE A 156 -13.19 -20.24 17.69
N LYS A 157 -11.99 -19.90 18.15
CA LYS A 157 -11.63 -18.53 18.53
C LYS A 157 -10.81 -17.91 17.42
N SER A 158 -11.01 -16.62 17.18
CA SER A 158 -10.21 -15.81 16.25
C SER A 158 -9.62 -14.62 16.98
N ASP A 159 -8.51 -14.13 16.50
CA ASP A 159 -7.88 -12.92 17.01
C ASP A 159 -8.84 -11.75 16.95
N ASP A 160 -8.89 -10.96 18.01
CA ASP A 160 -9.69 -9.76 18.11
C ASP A 160 -8.78 -8.52 18.12
N TRP A 161 -9.22 -7.47 17.44
CA TRP A 161 -8.38 -6.32 17.17
C TRP A 161 -9.12 -5.00 17.39
N SER A 162 -8.40 -4.01 17.86
CA SER A 162 -8.82 -2.61 17.83
C SER A 162 -7.97 -1.89 16.80
N VAL A 163 -8.62 -1.23 15.83
CA VAL A 163 -7.96 -0.41 14.79
C VAL A 163 -8.49 1.01 14.93
N LYS A 164 -7.59 1.95 15.19
CA LYS A 164 -7.93 3.37 15.38
C LYS A 164 -7.06 4.23 14.46
N PRO A 165 -7.66 5.10 13.65
CA PRO A 165 -6.94 6.11 12.89
C PRO A 165 -6.42 7.23 13.79
#